data_6738bc06b7dd7bda80cf08aec7b5c8c3
#
_entry.id   6738bc06b7dd7bda80cf08aec7b5c8c3
#
_cell.length_a   1.000
_cell.length_b   1.000
_cell.length_c   1.000
_cell.angle_alpha   90.00
_cell.angle_beta   90.00
_cell.angle_gamma   90.00
#
_symmetry.space_group_name_H-M   'P 1'
#
loop_
_entity.id
_entity.type
_entity.pdbx_description
1 polymer ?
#
loop_
_entity_poly.entity_id
_entity_poly.type
_entity_poly.pdbx_seq_one_letter_code
_entity_poly.pdbx_strand_id
1 'polypeptide(L)'
;MGLDQAEPAPESEVSIQEVSTGIPVSADMDKKKWMDRYLSVSYPLRYIKVTSPYGYRKDPFTGKSKFHGGLDLRARGDEVMAMMEGVVVKVGQDKTSGKYVTLRHGRYTVSYCHLSKILIVKGAIVHPRDVVGITGSTGRSTGEHLHITCKLNGRSISPSLILDYIQSI
;
A
#
# COMPACT_ATOMS: atom_id res chain seq x y z
N MET A 1 -62.55 -5.28 -59.19
CA MET A 1 -61.82 -5.91 -58.11
C MET A 1 -60.51 -5.18 -57.97
N GLY A 2 -60.47 -4.18 -57.10
CA GLY A 2 -59.31 -3.39 -56.80
C GLY A 2 -58.71 -3.90 -55.46
N LEU A 3 -57.47 -4.31 -55.48
CA LEU A 3 -56.72 -4.62 -54.30
C LEU A 3 -56.16 -3.28 -53.76
N ASP A 4 -56.66 -2.91 -52.61
CA ASP A 4 -56.23 -1.78 -51.82
C ASP A 4 -54.81 -2.06 -51.29
N GLN A 5 -53.82 -1.31 -51.78
CA GLN A 5 -52.46 -1.36 -51.24
C GLN A 5 -52.37 -0.23 -50.20
N ALA A 6 -52.41 -0.66 -48.94
CA ALA A 6 -52.11 0.20 -47.85
C ALA A 6 -50.61 0.54 -47.86
N GLU A 7 -50.27 1.81 -48.00
CA GLU A 7 -48.95 2.34 -47.79
C GLU A 7 -48.53 2.16 -46.33
N PRO A 8 -47.26 1.77 -46.05
CA PRO A 8 -46.75 1.71 -44.68
C PRO A 8 -46.55 3.17 -44.18
N ALA A 9 -47.01 3.40 -42.96
CA ALA A 9 -46.82 4.66 -42.25
C ALA A 9 -45.30 4.96 -42.05
N PRO A 10 -44.92 6.24 -42.08
CA PRO A 10 -43.51 6.59 -41.88
C PRO A 10 -43.07 6.22 -40.46
N GLU A 11 -41.99 5.45 -40.38
CA GLU A 11 -41.28 5.20 -39.13
C GLU A 11 -40.81 6.53 -38.57
N SER A 12 -41.32 6.89 -37.38
CA SER A 12 -40.84 8.01 -36.63
C SER A 12 -39.43 7.72 -36.18
N GLU A 13 -38.46 8.41 -36.78
CA GLU A 13 -37.09 8.46 -36.24
C GLU A 13 -37.15 8.99 -34.82
N VAL A 14 -36.93 8.09 -33.86
CA VAL A 14 -36.64 8.46 -32.48
C VAL A 14 -35.21 8.99 -32.47
N SER A 15 -35.10 10.32 -32.56
CA SER A 15 -33.84 10.99 -32.31
C SER A 15 -33.45 10.71 -30.85
N ILE A 16 -32.48 9.85 -30.68
CA ILE A 16 -31.78 9.69 -29.37
C ILE A 16 -31.05 11.01 -29.17
N GLN A 17 -31.66 11.91 -28.43
CA GLN A 17 -30.94 13.03 -27.87
C GLN A 17 -29.92 12.42 -26.89
N GLU A 18 -28.64 12.50 -27.26
CA GLU A 18 -27.56 12.30 -26.32
C GLU A 18 -27.78 13.25 -25.14
N VAL A 19 -28.24 12.70 -24.03
CA VAL A 19 -28.22 13.41 -22.76
C VAL A 19 -26.77 13.47 -22.39
N SER A 20 -26.11 14.54 -22.84
CA SER A 20 -24.82 14.93 -22.30
C SER A 20 -25.01 15.20 -20.81
N THR A 21 -24.80 14.15 -19.99
CA THR A 21 -24.65 14.34 -18.56
C THR A 21 -23.32 15.05 -18.40
N GLY A 22 -23.37 16.36 -18.37
CA GLY A 22 -22.22 17.22 -18.12
C GLY A 22 -21.71 17.04 -16.71
N ILE A 23 -21.03 15.91 -16.45
CA ILE A 23 -20.14 15.79 -15.32
C ILE A 23 -18.95 16.68 -15.66
N PRO A 24 -18.60 17.66 -14.82
CA PRO A 24 -17.47 18.53 -15.12
C PRO A 24 -16.22 17.68 -15.36
N VAL A 25 -15.49 17.93 -16.44
CA VAL A 25 -14.27 17.20 -16.81
C VAL A 25 -13.27 17.16 -15.65
N SER A 26 -13.26 18.15 -14.77
CA SER A 26 -12.47 18.19 -13.55
C SER A 26 -12.84 17.08 -12.55
N ALA A 27 -14.14 16.83 -12.31
CA ALA A 27 -14.58 15.81 -11.34
C ALA A 27 -14.26 14.39 -11.82
N ASP A 28 -14.34 14.11 -13.12
CA ASP A 28 -13.95 12.81 -13.69
C ASP A 28 -12.43 12.60 -13.65
N MET A 29 -11.64 13.65 -13.91
CA MET A 29 -10.18 13.58 -13.78
C MET A 29 -9.75 13.38 -12.33
N ASP A 30 -10.40 14.03 -11.37
CA ASP A 30 -10.11 13.87 -9.95
C ASP A 30 -10.46 12.46 -9.47
N LYS A 31 -11.61 11.93 -9.91
CA LYS A 31 -12.03 10.56 -9.63
C LYS A 31 -11.07 9.52 -10.20
N LYS A 32 -10.63 9.71 -11.46
CA LYS A 32 -9.66 8.82 -12.10
C LYS A 32 -8.32 8.86 -11.35
N LYS A 33 -7.80 10.04 -11.04
CA LYS A 33 -6.57 10.22 -10.28
C LYS A 33 -6.65 9.56 -8.90
N TRP A 34 -7.77 9.72 -8.20
CA TRP A 34 -8.00 9.05 -6.92
C TRP A 34 -8.00 7.53 -7.07
N MET A 35 -8.66 7.00 -8.09
CA MET A 35 -8.72 5.57 -8.36
C MET A 35 -7.33 4.99 -8.70
N ASP A 36 -6.58 5.66 -9.56
CA ASP A 36 -5.21 5.25 -9.93
C ASP A 36 -4.30 5.21 -8.69
N ARG A 37 -4.40 6.21 -7.83
CA ARG A 37 -3.69 6.23 -6.54
C ARG A 37 -4.12 5.08 -5.65
N TYR A 38 -5.42 4.87 -5.48
CA TYR A 38 -5.97 3.80 -4.64
C TYR A 38 -5.52 2.42 -5.10
N LEU A 39 -5.41 2.18 -6.41
CA LEU A 39 -4.98 0.92 -6.98
C LEU A 39 -3.45 0.72 -6.95
N SER A 40 -2.68 1.80 -6.85
CA SER A 40 -1.22 1.75 -6.98
C SER A 40 -0.49 1.66 -5.65
N VAL A 41 -0.99 2.31 -4.60
CA VAL A 41 -0.29 2.44 -3.31
C VAL A 41 -1.22 2.44 -2.11
N SER A 42 -0.64 2.13 -0.95
CA SER A 42 -1.28 2.26 0.36
C SER A 42 -0.23 2.57 1.42
N TYR A 43 -0.64 3.20 2.51
CA TYR A 43 0.18 3.23 3.72
C TYR A 43 0.25 1.85 4.38
N PRO A 44 1.34 1.53 5.09
CA PRO A 44 1.48 0.23 5.77
C PRO A 44 0.60 0.07 7.01
N LEU A 45 0.14 1.18 7.57
CA LEU A 45 -0.80 1.26 8.71
C LEU A 45 -1.91 2.24 8.39
N ARG A 46 -3.04 2.13 9.07
CA ARG A 46 -4.16 3.10 8.93
C ARG A 46 -3.78 4.51 9.37
N TYR A 47 -2.92 4.61 10.39
CA TYR A 47 -2.41 5.89 10.91
C TYR A 47 -0.90 5.86 10.93
N ILE A 48 -0.29 6.88 10.36
CA ILE A 48 1.16 7.01 10.29
C ILE A 48 1.64 8.02 11.32
N LYS A 49 2.39 7.53 12.30
CA LYS A 49 3.12 8.36 13.27
C LYS A 49 4.52 7.80 13.45
N VAL A 50 5.51 8.52 12.96
CA VAL A 50 6.93 8.17 13.13
C VAL A 50 7.33 8.35 14.59
N THR A 51 7.88 7.31 15.17
CA THR A 51 8.42 7.32 16.54
C THR A 51 9.94 7.32 16.58
N SER A 52 10.58 6.76 15.54
CA SER A 52 12.03 6.80 15.39
C SER A 52 12.40 6.81 13.90
N PRO A 53 13.10 7.85 13.42
CA PRO A 53 13.47 7.97 12.02
C PRO A 53 14.63 7.04 11.63
N TYR A 54 14.81 6.88 10.33
CA TYR A 54 15.99 6.28 9.73
C TYR A 54 17.21 7.20 9.95
N GLY A 55 18.36 6.61 10.22
CA GLY A 55 19.61 7.33 10.42
C GLY A 55 20.19 7.17 11.83
N TYR A 56 21.15 8.04 12.18
CA TYR A 56 21.80 7.97 13.49
C TYR A 56 20.88 8.45 14.61
N ARG A 57 20.81 7.66 15.69
CA ARG A 57 20.06 7.98 16.90
C ARG A 57 20.69 7.30 18.12
N LYS A 58 20.24 7.69 19.32
CA LYS A 58 20.61 6.94 20.55
C LYS A 58 19.94 5.57 20.55
N ASP A 59 20.74 4.52 20.74
CA ASP A 59 20.22 3.17 20.92
C ASP A 59 19.40 3.08 22.20
N PRO A 60 18.16 2.60 22.18
CA PRO A 60 17.28 2.56 23.36
C PRO A 60 17.75 1.57 24.44
N PHE A 61 18.62 0.62 24.10
CA PHE A 61 19.17 -0.36 25.05
C PHE A 61 20.49 0.11 25.67
N THR A 62 21.35 0.77 24.92
CA THR A 62 22.73 1.12 25.33
C THR A 62 22.92 2.62 25.58
N GLY A 63 22.04 3.48 25.10
CA GLY A 63 22.17 4.95 25.14
C GLY A 63 23.24 5.52 24.22
N LYS A 64 23.98 4.67 23.48
CA LYS A 64 25.03 5.08 22.55
C LYS A 64 24.45 5.48 21.19
N SER A 65 25.18 6.34 20.46
CA SER A 65 24.82 6.66 19.08
C SER A 65 24.92 5.41 18.19
N LYS A 66 23.83 5.08 17.50
CA LYS A 66 23.74 3.94 16.61
C LYS A 66 22.96 4.30 15.36
N PHE A 67 23.36 3.75 14.22
CA PHE A 67 22.62 3.88 12.98
C PHE A 67 21.34 3.02 13.02
N HIS A 68 20.21 3.65 12.79
CA HIS A 68 18.91 3.00 12.65
C HIS A 68 18.61 2.76 11.17
N GLY A 69 18.75 1.53 10.72
CA GLY A 69 18.58 1.12 9.32
C GLY A 69 17.14 0.95 8.87
N GLY A 70 16.19 1.47 9.62
CA GLY A 70 14.76 1.40 9.35
C GLY A 70 14.00 2.62 9.85
N LEU A 71 12.69 2.51 9.82
CA LEU A 71 11.76 3.53 10.32
C LEU A 71 10.82 2.86 11.30
N ASP A 72 10.64 3.44 12.47
CA ASP A 72 9.68 2.96 13.46
C ASP A 72 8.41 3.79 13.41
N LEU A 73 7.28 3.10 13.29
CA LEU A 73 5.95 3.68 13.33
C LEU A 73 5.21 3.24 14.58
N ARG A 74 4.49 4.16 15.21
CA ARG A 74 3.60 3.82 16.32
C ARG A 74 2.56 2.82 15.84
N ALA A 75 2.41 1.73 16.60
CA ALA A 75 1.41 0.70 16.36
C ALA A 75 1.07 -0.04 17.64
N ARG A 76 -0.13 -0.61 17.69
CA ARG A 76 -0.59 -1.41 18.81
C ARG A 76 -1.62 -2.44 18.33
N GLY A 77 -1.15 -3.64 17.98
CA GLY A 77 -2.01 -4.70 17.46
C GLY A 77 -2.69 -4.36 16.13
N ASP A 78 -2.04 -3.53 15.32
CA ASP A 78 -2.58 -3.03 14.07
C ASP A 78 -2.31 -3.98 12.91
N GLU A 79 -3.21 -4.00 11.94
CA GLU A 79 -2.99 -4.67 10.66
C GLU A 79 -1.88 -3.97 9.87
N VAL A 80 -0.93 -4.75 9.39
CA VAL A 80 0.14 -4.30 8.50
C VAL A 80 -0.25 -4.60 7.06
N MET A 81 -0.26 -3.59 6.22
CA MET A 81 -0.70 -3.66 4.84
C MET A 81 0.47 -3.53 3.86
N ALA A 82 0.39 -4.29 2.77
CA ALA A 82 1.29 -4.09 1.64
C ALA A 82 1.11 -2.68 1.07
N MET A 83 2.23 -1.99 0.81
CA MET A 83 2.19 -0.60 0.31
C MET A 83 1.99 -0.53 -1.21
N MET A 84 2.40 -1.56 -1.92
CA MET A 84 2.35 -1.63 -3.38
C MET A 84 2.12 -3.07 -3.82
N GLU A 85 1.83 -3.26 -5.12
CA GLU A 85 1.82 -4.59 -5.72
C GLU A 85 3.21 -5.23 -5.64
N GLY A 86 3.26 -6.52 -5.40
CA GLY A 86 4.51 -7.25 -5.31
C GLY A 86 4.37 -8.70 -4.92
N VAL A 87 5.45 -9.27 -4.47
CA VAL A 87 5.56 -10.68 -4.08
C VAL A 87 6.18 -10.81 -2.70
N VAL A 88 5.67 -11.71 -1.89
CA VAL A 88 6.28 -12.10 -0.60
C VAL A 88 7.52 -12.93 -0.90
N VAL A 89 8.70 -12.37 -0.65
CA VAL A 89 9.97 -13.05 -0.92
C VAL A 89 10.57 -13.74 0.29
N LYS A 90 10.17 -13.31 1.51
CA LYS A 90 10.64 -13.93 2.73
C LYS A 90 9.62 -13.77 3.86
N VAL A 91 9.46 -14.81 4.64
CA VAL A 91 8.78 -14.81 5.94
C VAL A 91 9.64 -15.56 6.92
N GLY A 92 9.67 -15.13 8.19
CA GLY A 92 10.50 -15.81 9.18
C GLY A 92 10.43 -15.17 10.55
N GLN A 93 11.31 -15.67 11.40
CA GLN A 93 11.51 -15.18 12.76
C GLN A 93 12.97 -15.29 13.14
N ASP A 94 13.52 -14.23 13.70
CA ASP A 94 14.87 -14.22 14.29
C ASP A 94 14.92 -13.37 15.58
N LYS A 95 16.08 -13.38 16.24
CA LYS A 95 16.24 -12.68 17.53
C LYS A 95 16.19 -11.16 17.41
N THR A 96 16.55 -10.62 16.27
CA THR A 96 16.62 -9.16 16.04
C THR A 96 15.29 -8.63 15.50
N SER A 97 14.85 -9.18 14.39
CA SER A 97 13.64 -8.71 13.68
C SER A 97 12.34 -9.22 14.29
N GLY A 98 12.42 -10.24 15.16
CA GLY A 98 11.22 -10.96 15.58
C GLY A 98 10.56 -11.66 14.40
N LYS A 99 9.24 -11.74 14.40
CA LYS A 99 8.49 -12.20 13.24
C LYS A 99 8.48 -11.11 12.17
N TYR A 100 8.81 -11.48 10.94
CA TYR A 100 8.92 -10.53 9.84
C TYR A 100 8.40 -11.08 8.52
N VAL A 101 7.99 -10.16 7.67
CA VAL A 101 7.60 -10.40 6.26
C VAL A 101 8.40 -9.46 5.39
N THR A 102 8.95 -9.96 4.30
CA THR A 102 9.65 -9.16 3.30
C THR A 102 8.91 -9.25 1.97
N LEU A 103 8.55 -8.09 1.44
CA LEU A 103 7.89 -7.92 0.15
C LEU A 103 8.87 -7.34 -0.87
N ARG A 104 8.77 -7.80 -2.11
CA ARG A 104 9.47 -7.20 -3.25
C ARG A 104 8.46 -6.48 -4.13
N HIS A 105 8.69 -5.20 -4.32
CA HIS A 105 7.93 -4.28 -5.18
C HIS A 105 8.85 -3.80 -6.30
N GLY A 106 8.97 -4.60 -7.37
CA GLY A 106 9.93 -4.31 -8.45
C GLY A 106 11.37 -4.28 -7.93
N ARG A 107 12.00 -3.11 -7.96
CA ARG A 107 13.38 -2.87 -7.49
C ARG A 107 13.48 -2.62 -5.99
N TYR A 108 12.36 -2.38 -5.31
CA TYR A 108 12.29 -2.15 -3.89
C TYR A 108 12.03 -3.44 -3.13
N THR A 109 12.67 -3.57 -1.97
CA THR A 109 12.40 -4.64 -1.01
C THR A 109 12.07 -4.00 0.32
N VAL A 110 10.92 -4.33 0.89
CA VAL A 110 10.42 -3.78 2.16
C VAL A 110 10.22 -4.90 3.14
N SER A 111 10.78 -4.77 4.34
CA SER A 111 10.56 -5.73 5.44
C SER A 111 9.77 -5.06 6.56
N TYR A 112 8.79 -5.78 7.07
CA TYR A 112 7.96 -5.42 8.22
C TYR A 112 8.35 -6.34 9.37
N CYS A 113 8.84 -5.77 10.46
CA CYS A 113 9.44 -6.50 11.58
C CYS A 113 8.64 -6.35 12.88
N HIS A 114 9.00 -7.15 13.88
CA HIS A 114 8.42 -7.21 15.23
C HIS A 114 6.94 -7.59 15.25
N LEU A 115 6.48 -8.31 14.23
CA LEU A 115 5.09 -8.72 14.09
C LEU A 115 4.68 -9.71 15.20
N SER A 116 3.45 -9.61 15.67
CA SER A 116 2.86 -10.64 16.53
C SER A 116 2.37 -11.84 15.73
N LYS A 117 1.86 -11.58 14.52
CA LYS A 117 1.38 -12.61 13.59
C LYS A 117 1.83 -12.33 12.16
N ILE A 118 2.16 -13.38 11.43
CA ILE A 118 2.36 -13.38 9.98
C ILE A 118 1.11 -13.98 9.35
N LEU A 119 0.46 -13.26 8.44
CA LEU A 119 -0.81 -13.65 7.83
C LEU A 119 -0.68 -14.00 6.35
N ILE A 120 0.55 -14.14 5.85
CA ILE A 120 0.83 -14.40 4.44
C ILE A 120 1.96 -15.42 4.32
N VAL A 121 2.07 -16.06 3.17
CA VAL A 121 3.11 -17.06 2.90
C VAL A 121 4.08 -16.57 1.83
N LYS A 122 5.31 -17.08 1.86
CA LYS A 122 6.30 -16.84 0.81
C LYS A 122 5.76 -17.25 -0.56
N GLY A 123 5.98 -16.40 -1.55
CA GLY A 123 5.54 -16.60 -2.94
C GLY A 123 4.17 -16.01 -3.24
N ALA A 124 3.39 -15.60 -2.24
CA ALA A 124 2.11 -14.95 -2.48
C ALA A 124 2.27 -13.61 -3.20
N ILE A 125 1.36 -13.33 -4.13
CA ILE A 125 1.23 -12.01 -4.76
C ILE A 125 0.41 -11.14 -3.81
N VAL A 126 0.85 -9.89 -3.63
CA VAL A 126 0.17 -8.89 -2.82
C VAL A 126 -0.20 -7.67 -3.64
N HIS A 127 -1.28 -7.03 -3.26
CA HIS A 127 -1.75 -5.75 -3.80
C HIS A 127 -1.76 -4.71 -2.67
N PRO A 128 -1.81 -3.42 -2.99
CA PRO A 128 -1.96 -2.39 -1.95
C PRO A 128 -3.13 -2.70 -1.01
N ARG A 129 -2.92 -2.54 0.28
CA ARG A 129 -3.88 -2.83 1.38
C ARG A 129 -4.08 -4.30 1.74
N ASP A 130 -3.45 -5.24 1.04
CA ASP A 130 -3.48 -6.62 1.49
C ASP A 130 -2.81 -6.73 2.87
N VAL A 131 -3.50 -7.33 3.83
CA VAL A 131 -2.98 -7.50 5.18
C VAL A 131 -1.96 -8.62 5.19
N VAL A 132 -0.73 -8.31 5.58
CA VAL A 132 0.40 -9.26 5.58
C VAL A 132 0.78 -9.74 6.99
N GLY A 133 0.32 -9.04 8.02
CA GLY A 133 0.60 -9.39 9.41
C GLY A 133 -0.08 -8.45 10.39
N ILE A 134 0.18 -8.69 11.67
CA ILE A 134 -0.28 -7.85 12.78
C ILE A 134 0.95 -7.37 13.55
N THR A 135 0.95 -6.10 13.93
CA THR A 135 2.04 -5.50 14.71
C THR A 135 2.17 -6.14 16.09
N GLY A 136 3.35 -6.06 16.66
CA GLY A 136 3.67 -6.60 17.97
C GLY A 136 4.98 -6.06 18.49
N SER A 137 5.65 -6.87 19.34
CA SER A 137 6.91 -6.53 19.97
C SER A 137 7.87 -7.73 20.02
N THR A 138 7.79 -8.61 19.03
CA THR A 138 8.68 -9.79 18.94
C THR A 138 10.10 -9.40 18.53
N GLY A 139 11.10 -10.20 18.92
CA GLY A 139 12.50 -9.91 18.66
C GLY A 139 13.07 -8.82 19.56
N ARG A 140 14.06 -8.08 19.05
CA ARG A 140 14.72 -6.97 19.78
C ARG A 140 13.87 -5.70 19.72
N SER A 141 12.93 -5.57 20.62
CA SER A 141 12.00 -4.45 20.71
C SER A 141 11.79 -4.02 22.15
N THR A 142 11.71 -2.70 22.39
CA THR A 142 11.42 -2.11 23.70
C THR A 142 9.93 -1.89 23.94
N GLY A 143 9.07 -2.14 22.97
CA GLY A 143 7.62 -1.96 23.03
C GLY A 143 6.99 -2.12 21.66
N GLU A 144 5.67 -2.18 21.62
CA GLU A 144 4.95 -2.37 20.35
C GLU A 144 5.19 -1.22 19.37
N HIS A 145 5.60 -1.56 18.17
CA HIS A 145 5.76 -0.65 17.03
C HIS A 145 5.88 -1.46 15.74
N LEU A 146 5.72 -0.82 14.61
CA LEU A 146 6.10 -1.37 13.32
C LEU A 146 7.48 -0.86 12.93
N HIS A 147 8.45 -1.75 12.79
CA HIS A 147 9.75 -1.44 12.23
C HIS A 147 9.77 -1.80 10.75
N ILE A 148 10.06 -0.82 9.90
CA ILE A 148 10.14 -1.00 8.45
C ILE A 148 11.57 -0.79 8.00
N THR A 149 12.12 -1.71 7.20
CA THR A 149 13.36 -1.51 6.44
C THR A 149 13.05 -1.48 4.96
N CYS A 150 13.80 -0.69 4.21
CA CYS A 150 13.66 -0.59 2.77
C CYS A 150 15.02 -0.67 2.08
N LYS A 151 15.04 -1.39 0.96
CA LYS A 151 16.21 -1.45 0.07
C LYS A 151 15.80 -1.13 -1.35
N LEU A 152 16.62 -0.38 -2.05
CA LEU A 152 16.53 -0.15 -3.50
C LEU A 152 17.73 -0.82 -4.16
N ASN A 153 17.49 -1.79 -5.05
CA ASN A 153 18.55 -2.60 -5.68
C ASN A 153 19.53 -3.19 -4.65
N GLY A 154 18.99 -3.69 -3.51
CA GLY A 154 19.79 -4.28 -2.44
C GLY A 154 20.49 -3.30 -1.49
N ARG A 155 20.45 -2.00 -1.74
CA ARG A 155 21.03 -0.96 -0.88
C ARG A 155 19.99 -0.38 0.07
N SER A 156 20.35 -0.27 1.36
CA SER A 156 19.48 0.35 2.37
C SER A 156 19.18 1.80 2.03
N ILE A 157 17.90 2.14 2.09
CA ILE A 157 17.40 3.51 1.94
C ILE A 157 16.41 3.82 3.05
N SER A 158 16.16 5.11 3.28
CA SER A 158 15.14 5.54 4.25
C SER A 158 13.74 5.13 3.76
N PRO A 159 12.96 4.40 4.58
CA PRO A 159 11.57 4.09 4.24
C PRO A 159 10.69 5.34 4.10
N SER A 160 11.08 6.48 4.66
CA SER A 160 10.38 7.74 4.49
C SER A 160 10.22 8.14 3.02
N LEU A 161 11.16 7.78 2.15
CA LEU A 161 11.07 8.05 0.71
C LEU A 161 9.82 7.42 0.08
N ILE A 162 9.46 6.20 0.51
CA ILE A 162 8.24 5.53 0.03
C ILE A 162 7.00 6.21 0.60
N LEU A 163 6.99 6.55 1.88
CA LEU A 163 5.87 7.24 2.51
C LEU A 163 5.63 8.62 1.88
N ASP A 164 6.70 9.36 1.60
CA ASP A 164 6.63 10.66 0.93
C ASP A 164 6.10 10.53 -0.50
N TYR A 165 6.52 9.49 -1.23
CA TYR A 165 5.98 9.18 -2.55
C TYR A 165 4.47 8.88 -2.49
N ILE A 166 4.02 8.06 -1.53
CA ILE A 166 2.60 7.75 -1.34
C ILE A 166 1.81 9.03 -1.05
N GLN A 167 2.35 9.94 -0.26
CA GLN A 167 1.72 11.20 0.04
C GLN A 167 1.62 12.13 -1.17
N SER A 168 2.58 12.08 -2.08
CA SER A 168 2.71 12.99 -3.21
C SER A 168 1.79 12.70 -4.40
N ILE A 169 1.25 11.49 -4.50
CA ILE A 169 0.42 11.05 -5.63
C ILE A 169 -1.09 11.13 -5.39
#